data_9288d435c6c736a8920fac8b52e7ba4b
#
_entry.id   9288d435c6c736a8920fac8b52e7ba4b
#
_cell.length_a   1.000
_cell.length_b   1.000
_cell.length_c   1.000
_cell.angle_alpha   90.00
_cell.angle_beta   90.00
_cell.angle_gamma   90.00
#
_symmetry.space_group_name_H-M   'P 1'
#
loop_
_entity.id
_entity.type
_entity.pdbx_description
1 polymer ?
#
loop_
_entity_poly.entity_id
_entity_poly.type
_entity_poly.pdbx_seq_one_letter_code
_entity_poly.pdbx_strand_id
1 'polypeptide(L)'
;MILGLDVSTSITGATILDIKEKMLYCEAWKLNNKNKFPDMFSKAEEVKSLLVELNEQYDIEAVYIESPLWISRGKSSAKTILTLARFNGIVGWIVKDVLGITPHFITATEARAAVGVGRRDKSVNIKEHILNFLLDNEPSFGYTITKHGNPVPGTYDRADSLIIAKAGVKCQQEKK
;
A
#
# COMPACT_ATOMS: atom_id res chain seq x y z
N MET A 1 -12.17 4.11 10.50
CA MET A 1 -10.70 3.88 10.32
C MET A 1 -10.32 4.05 8.85
N ILE A 2 -9.03 4.23 8.55
CA ILE A 2 -8.52 4.47 7.18
C ILE A 2 -7.62 3.31 6.76
N LEU A 3 -7.94 2.67 5.62
CA LEU A 3 -7.13 1.62 5.01
C LEU A 3 -6.31 2.21 3.85
N GLY A 4 -4.99 2.01 3.87
CA GLY A 4 -4.06 2.31 2.78
C GLY A 4 -3.57 1.03 2.11
N LEU A 5 -3.61 0.97 0.79
CA LEU A 5 -3.18 -0.18 -0.02
C LEU A 5 -2.14 0.23 -1.05
N ASP A 6 -0.97 -0.41 -1.01
CA ASP A 6 0.02 -0.42 -2.10
C ASP A 6 -0.16 -1.73 -2.89
N VAL A 7 -0.90 -1.64 -4.01
CA VAL A 7 -1.37 -2.81 -4.76
C VAL A 7 -0.36 -3.28 -5.79
N SER A 8 0.09 -4.52 -5.65
CA SER A 8 0.89 -5.19 -6.68
C SER A 8 0.52 -6.67 -6.83
N THR A 9 0.86 -7.26 -7.98
CA THR A 9 0.61 -8.68 -8.27
C THR A 9 1.58 -9.64 -7.56
N SER A 10 2.56 -9.12 -6.82
CA SER A 10 3.56 -9.93 -6.12
C SER A 10 3.42 -9.82 -4.61
N ILE A 11 3.35 -8.60 -4.09
CA ILE A 11 3.17 -8.29 -2.68
C ILE A 11 2.32 -7.02 -2.60
N THR A 12 1.19 -7.08 -1.92
CA THR A 12 0.36 -5.91 -1.65
C THR A 12 0.58 -5.48 -0.21
N GLY A 13 0.98 -4.23 0.00
CA GLY A 13 1.03 -3.63 1.33
C GLY A 13 -0.35 -3.18 1.79
N ALA A 14 -0.70 -3.44 3.05
CA ALA A 14 -1.97 -3.02 3.64
C ALA A 14 -1.75 -2.46 5.04
N THR A 15 -2.24 -1.24 5.29
CA THR A 15 -2.11 -0.56 6.59
C THR A 15 -3.44 0.06 7.01
N ILE A 16 -3.85 -0.17 8.25
CA ILE A 16 -5.01 0.48 8.87
C ILE A 16 -4.53 1.42 9.96
N LEU A 17 -4.98 2.67 9.87
CA LEU A 17 -4.80 3.71 10.89
C LEU A 17 -6.14 4.17 11.45
N ASP A 18 -6.14 4.58 12.71
CA ASP A 18 -7.23 5.40 13.23
C ASP A 18 -7.07 6.88 12.81
N ILE A 19 -8.04 7.72 13.11
CA ILE A 19 -8.02 9.16 12.75
C ILE A 19 -6.93 9.95 13.51
N LYS A 20 -6.33 9.37 14.54
CA LYS A 20 -5.19 9.94 15.29
C LYS A 20 -3.84 9.41 14.79
N GLU A 21 -3.83 8.74 13.65
CA GLU A 21 -2.68 8.10 13.02
C GLU A 21 -2.10 6.92 13.81
N LYS A 22 -2.81 6.36 14.80
CA LYS A 22 -2.37 5.14 15.48
C LYS A 22 -2.46 3.96 14.52
N MET A 23 -1.35 3.25 14.34
CA MET A 23 -1.28 2.06 13.51
C MET A 23 -1.94 0.88 14.23
N LEU A 24 -2.97 0.31 13.60
CA LEU A 24 -3.74 -0.83 14.11
C LEU A 24 -3.40 -2.12 13.36
N TYR A 25 -3.02 -2.00 12.09
CA TYR A 25 -2.62 -3.09 11.22
C TYR A 25 -1.59 -2.60 10.21
N CYS A 26 -0.55 -3.39 9.89
CA CYS A 26 0.42 -3.06 8.85
C CYS A 26 1.11 -4.33 8.37
N GLU A 27 0.61 -4.93 7.29
CA GLU A 27 1.09 -6.21 6.78
C GLU A 27 1.35 -6.19 5.26
N ALA A 28 2.14 -7.16 4.82
CA ALA A 28 2.44 -7.39 3.40
C ALA A 28 1.81 -8.72 2.95
N TRP A 29 0.81 -8.64 2.11
CA TRP A 29 0.10 -9.80 1.55
C TRP A 29 0.91 -10.39 0.40
N LYS A 30 1.46 -11.59 0.59
CA LYS A 30 2.33 -12.24 -0.38
C LYS A 30 1.52 -13.00 -1.42
N LEU A 31 1.52 -12.51 -2.67
CA LEU A 31 0.77 -13.06 -3.81
C LEU A 31 1.69 -13.69 -4.87
N ASN A 32 2.97 -13.94 -4.53
CA ASN A 32 3.99 -14.38 -5.50
C ASN A 32 4.17 -15.90 -5.58
N ASN A 33 3.43 -16.69 -4.80
CA ASN A 33 3.46 -18.15 -4.88
C ASN A 33 2.66 -18.63 -6.09
N LYS A 34 3.33 -19.00 -7.18
CA LYS A 34 2.69 -19.42 -8.43
C LYS A 34 1.87 -20.70 -8.32
N ASN A 35 2.16 -21.56 -7.36
CA ASN A 35 1.38 -22.78 -7.12
C ASN A 35 0.04 -22.46 -6.43
N LYS A 36 0.05 -21.49 -5.50
CA LYS A 36 -1.17 -21.01 -4.82
C LYS A 36 -1.94 -20.03 -5.72
N PHE A 37 -1.24 -19.17 -6.45
CA PHE A 37 -1.81 -18.09 -7.25
C PHE A 37 -1.33 -18.18 -8.70
N PRO A 38 -1.91 -19.10 -9.53
CA PRO A 38 -1.46 -19.33 -10.90
C PRO A 38 -1.75 -18.14 -11.83
N ASP A 39 -2.76 -17.33 -11.51
CA ASP A 39 -3.20 -16.21 -12.33
C ASP A 39 -3.59 -14.97 -11.49
N MET A 40 -4.07 -13.94 -12.17
CA MET A 40 -4.46 -12.68 -11.55
C MET A 40 -5.74 -12.83 -10.71
N PHE A 41 -6.65 -13.70 -11.09
CA PHE A 41 -7.94 -13.86 -10.43
C PHE A 41 -7.80 -14.60 -9.11
N SER A 42 -6.97 -15.65 -9.05
CA SER A 42 -6.65 -16.34 -7.80
C SER A 42 -5.97 -15.41 -6.77
N LYS A 43 -5.17 -14.45 -7.24
CA LYS A 43 -4.61 -13.38 -6.37
C LYS A 43 -5.68 -12.41 -5.89
N ALA A 44 -6.62 -12.07 -6.77
CA ALA A 44 -7.75 -11.20 -6.43
C ALA A 44 -8.68 -11.85 -5.39
N GLU A 45 -8.92 -13.15 -5.49
CA GLU A 45 -9.66 -13.91 -4.49
C GLU A 45 -8.98 -13.91 -3.11
N GLU A 46 -7.66 -14.05 -3.07
CA GLU A 46 -6.90 -13.90 -1.81
C GLU A 46 -7.04 -12.51 -1.22
N VAL A 47 -6.89 -11.46 -2.04
CA VAL A 47 -7.10 -10.07 -1.59
C VAL A 47 -8.52 -9.88 -1.06
N LYS A 48 -9.53 -10.46 -1.73
CA LYS A 48 -10.92 -10.41 -1.28
C LYS A 48 -11.09 -11.06 0.09
N SER A 49 -10.52 -12.25 0.29
CA SER A 49 -10.58 -12.95 1.59
C SER A 49 -9.95 -12.13 2.71
N LEU A 50 -8.77 -11.55 2.46
CA LEU A 50 -8.08 -10.70 3.43
C LEU A 50 -8.84 -9.40 3.75
N LEU A 51 -9.52 -8.81 2.75
CA LEU A 51 -10.38 -7.64 2.98
C LEU A 51 -11.64 -7.98 3.79
N VAL A 52 -12.22 -9.17 3.60
CA VAL A 52 -13.34 -9.66 4.43
C VAL A 52 -12.89 -9.81 5.88
N GLU A 53 -11.75 -10.46 6.13
CA GLU A 53 -11.18 -10.62 7.47
C GLU A 53 -10.91 -9.27 8.15
N LEU A 54 -10.39 -8.28 7.41
CA LEU A 54 -10.17 -6.94 7.95
C LEU A 54 -11.48 -6.21 8.24
N ASN A 55 -12.50 -6.37 7.41
CA ASN A 55 -13.81 -5.75 7.61
C ASN A 55 -14.56 -6.29 8.84
N GLU A 56 -14.30 -7.56 9.19
CA GLU A 56 -14.84 -8.16 10.42
C GLU A 56 -14.17 -7.63 11.70
N GLN A 57 -12.91 -7.18 11.60
CA GLN A 57 -12.10 -6.75 12.74
C GLN A 57 -12.05 -5.23 12.93
N TYR A 58 -12.23 -4.45 11.84
CA TYR A 58 -12.02 -3.01 11.82
C TYR A 58 -13.17 -2.29 11.13
N ASP A 59 -13.67 -1.24 11.75
CA ASP A 59 -14.66 -0.33 11.15
C ASP A 59 -13.98 0.62 10.16
N ILE A 60 -13.81 0.14 8.91
CA ILE A 60 -13.13 0.88 7.85
C ILE A 60 -14.10 1.88 7.24
N GLU A 61 -13.78 3.17 7.27
CA GLU A 61 -14.64 4.29 6.77
C GLU A 61 -14.14 4.84 5.42
N ALA A 62 -12.84 4.71 5.14
CA ALA A 62 -12.28 5.14 3.86
C ALA A 62 -11.10 4.26 3.45
N VAL A 63 -10.93 4.09 2.13
CA VAL A 63 -9.84 3.32 1.53
C VAL A 63 -9.08 4.20 0.55
N TYR A 64 -7.76 4.20 0.68
CA TYR A 64 -6.84 4.86 -0.25
C TYR A 64 -5.95 3.81 -0.92
N ILE A 65 -5.86 3.88 -2.25
CA ILE A 65 -5.07 2.95 -3.06
C ILE A 65 -4.05 3.75 -3.85
N GLU A 66 -2.80 3.26 -3.93
CA GLU A 66 -1.81 3.90 -4.81
C GLU A 66 -2.27 3.81 -6.28
N SER A 67 -2.36 4.97 -6.94
CA SER A 67 -2.65 5.04 -8.37
C SER A 67 -1.54 4.38 -9.18
N PRO A 68 -1.85 3.51 -10.14
CA PRO A 68 -0.85 2.97 -11.04
C PRO A 68 -0.21 4.08 -11.88
N LEU A 69 1.08 3.92 -12.19
CA LEU A 69 1.78 4.87 -13.06
C LEU A 69 1.20 4.84 -14.47
N TRP A 70 0.82 5.99 -14.99
CA TRP A 70 0.32 6.15 -16.37
C TRP A 70 1.42 6.09 -17.42
N ILE A 71 2.67 6.43 -17.05
CA ILE A 71 3.81 6.56 -17.97
C ILE A 71 5.03 5.88 -17.36
N SER A 72 5.63 4.95 -18.09
CA SER A 72 6.93 4.40 -17.76
C SER A 72 8.03 5.42 -18.02
N ARG A 73 8.73 5.87 -16.99
CA ARG A 73 9.99 6.62 -17.13
C ARG A 73 11.17 5.66 -17.33
N GLY A 74 11.03 4.72 -18.28
CA GLY A 74 12.13 3.84 -18.72
C GLY A 74 12.46 2.64 -17.82
N LYS A 75 11.74 2.41 -16.70
CA LYS A 75 12.04 1.32 -15.75
C LYS A 75 11.07 0.12 -15.81
N SER A 76 9.90 0.28 -16.40
CA SER A 76 8.87 -0.77 -16.48
C SER A 76 8.40 -0.96 -17.91
N SER A 77 8.16 -2.22 -18.32
CA SER A 77 7.58 -2.50 -19.63
C SER A 77 6.11 -2.09 -19.67
N ALA A 78 5.60 -1.78 -20.87
CA ALA A 78 4.17 -1.50 -21.08
C ALA A 78 3.29 -2.66 -20.56
N LYS A 79 3.74 -3.91 -20.74
CA LYS A 79 3.08 -5.11 -20.21
C LYS A 79 2.96 -5.06 -18.68
N THR A 80 4.01 -4.68 -17.98
CA THR A 80 4.02 -4.55 -16.50
C THR A 80 3.03 -3.50 -16.05
N ILE A 81 3.04 -2.32 -16.69
CA ILE A 81 2.13 -1.21 -16.36
C ILE A 81 0.67 -1.62 -16.55
N LEU A 82 0.33 -2.23 -17.69
CA LEU A 82 -1.02 -2.72 -17.97
C LEU A 82 -1.46 -3.81 -16.98
N THR A 83 -0.55 -4.72 -16.60
CA THR A 83 -0.85 -5.76 -15.63
C THR A 83 -1.16 -5.15 -14.25
N LEU A 84 -0.34 -4.21 -13.79
CA LEU A 84 -0.56 -3.51 -12.53
C LEU A 84 -1.85 -2.68 -12.55
N ALA A 85 -2.12 -1.95 -13.64
CA ALA A 85 -3.35 -1.15 -13.78
C ALA A 85 -4.62 -2.03 -13.76
N ARG A 86 -4.59 -3.18 -14.44
CA ARG A 86 -5.70 -4.16 -14.39
C ARG A 86 -5.92 -4.69 -12.99
N PHE A 87 -4.86 -5.11 -12.31
CA PHE A 87 -4.97 -5.67 -10.97
C PHE A 87 -5.43 -4.61 -9.96
N ASN A 88 -4.93 -3.39 -10.07
CA ASN A 88 -5.36 -2.25 -9.26
C ASN A 88 -6.85 -1.95 -9.43
N GLY A 89 -7.37 -1.98 -10.67
CA GLY A 89 -8.81 -1.85 -10.94
C GLY A 89 -9.65 -2.98 -10.35
N ILE A 90 -9.16 -4.24 -10.40
CA ILE A 90 -9.84 -5.39 -9.78
C ILE A 90 -9.88 -5.22 -8.26
N VAL A 91 -8.77 -4.84 -7.61
CA VAL A 91 -8.73 -4.60 -6.17
C VAL A 91 -9.63 -3.43 -5.78
N GLY A 92 -9.65 -2.35 -6.56
CA GLY A 92 -10.56 -1.23 -6.34
C GLY A 92 -12.04 -1.64 -6.38
N TRP A 93 -12.40 -2.52 -7.32
CA TRP A 93 -13.75 -3.09 -7.38
C TRP A 93 -14.05 -4.00 -6.17
N ILE A 94 -13.09 -4.85 -5.75
CA ILE A 94 -13.24 -5.72 -4.58
C ILE A 94 -13.45 -4.88 -3.31
N VAL A 95 -12.72 -3.78 -3.14
CA VAL A 95 -12.94 -2.83 -2.03
C VAL A 95 -14.39 -2.35 -2.02
N LYS A 96 -14.93 -1.96 -3.19
CA LYS A 96 -16.33 -1.53 -3.30
C LYS A 96 -17.32 -2.66 -3.00
N ASP A 97 -17.04 -3.87 -3.48
CA ASP A 97 -17.90 -5.04 -3.29
C ASP A 97 -17.96 -5.50 -1.82
N VAL A 98 -16.78 -5.57 -1.16
CA VAL A 98 -16.65 -6.11 0.20
C VAL A 98 -16.99 -5.07 1.28
N LEU A 99 -16.47 -3.84 1.12
CA LEU A 99 -16.58 -2.80 2.16
C LEU A 99 -17.73 -1.81 1.90
N GLY A 100 -18.35 -1.84 0.70
CA GLY A 100 -19.33 -0.82 0.29
C GLY A 100 -18.71 0.54 -0.02
N ILE A 101 -17.40 0.70 0.13
CA ILE A 101 -16.65 1.96 0.03
C ILE A 101 -16.09 2.13 -1.38
N THR A 102 -16.28 3.31 -1.98
CA THR A 102 -15.56 3.67 -3.20
C THR A 102 -14.15 4.11 -2.84
N PRO A 103 -13.09 3.41 -3.28
CA PRO A 103 -11.74 3.78 -2.90
C PRO A 103 -11.29 5.10 -3.54
N HIS A 104 -10.44 5.83 -2.84
CA HIS A 104 -9.74 6.99 -3.36
C HIS A 104 -8.38 6.56 -3.93
N PHE A 105 -8.10 6.98 -5.15
CA PHE A 105 -6.78 6.74 -5.76
C PHE A 105 -5.89 7.96 -5.56
N ILE A 106 -4.69 7.73 -5.02
CA ILE A 106 -3.70 8.77 -4.74
C ILE A 106 -2.35 8.38 -5.36
N THR A 107 -1.65 9.33 -5.99
CA THR A 107 -0.32 9.03 -6.49
C THR A 107 0.71 8.94 -5.35
N ALA A 108 1.77 8.15 -5.55
CA ALA A 108 2.86 8.06 -4.60
C ALA A 108 3.49 9.43 -4.27
N THR A 109 3.50 10.36 -5.24
CA THR A 109 4.03 11.72 -5.05
C THR A 109 3.12 12.55 -4.15
N GLU A 110 1.81 12.51 -4.38
CA GLU A 110 0.82 13.20 -3.55
C GLU A 110 0.81 12.64 -2.12
N ALA A 111 0.82 11.31 -1.97
CA ALA A 111 0.86 10.67 -0.66
C ALA A 111 2.09 11.09 0.15
N ARG A 112 3.27 11.07 -0.46
CA ARG A 112 4.53 11.53 0.19
C ARG A 112 4.49 13.01 0.55
N ALA A 113 3.96 13.86 -0.32
CA ALA A 113 3.82 15.28 -0.06
C ALA A 113 2.88 15.55 1.12
N ALA A 114 1.71 14.89 1.16
CA ALA A 114 0.74 15.03 2.24
C ALA A 114 1.30 14.62 3.62
N VAL A 115 2.18 13.61 3.65
CA VAL A 115 2.82 13.12 4.89
C VAL A 115 4.05 13.94 5.27
N GLY A 116 4.57 14.78 4.37
CA GLY A 116 5.77 15.59 4.63
C GLY A 116 7.07 14.83 4.43
N VAL A 117 7.09 13.77 3.61
CA VAL A 117 8.33 13.11 3.22
C VAL A 117 9.20 14.10 2.44
N GLY A 118 10.31 14.50 3.05
CA GLY A 118 11.19 15.52 2.53
C GLY A 118 11.85 15.18 1.18
N ARG A 119 12.58 16.15 0.62
CA ARG A 119 13.34 15.94 -0.61
C ARG A 119 14.37 14.81 -0.41
N ARG A 120 14.32 13.83 -1.30
CA ARG A 120 15.28 12.74 -1.35
C ARG A 120 16.61 13.23 -1.95
N ASP A 121 17.74 12.87 -1.33
CA ASP A 121 19.02 12.92 -2.01
C ASP A 121 19.02 11.99 -3.22
N LYS A 122 19.49 12.46 -4.37
CA LYS A 122 19.49 11.68 -5.63
C LYS A 122 20.33 10.41 -5.55
N SER A 123 21.30 10.33 -4.65
CA SER A 123 22.15 9.17 -4.39
C SER A 123 21.44 8.06 -3.62
N VAL A 124 20.41 8.40 -2.83
CA VAL A 124 19.66 7.44 -2.00
C VAL A 124 18.50 6.84 -2.80
N ASN A 125 18.26 5.53 -2.66
CA ASN A 125 17.09 4.88 -3.26
C ASN A 125 15.81 5.43 -2.62
N ILE A 126 14.75 5.63 -3.42
CA ILE A 126 13.48 6.17 -2.93
C ILE A 126 12.84 5.27 -1.85
N LYS A 127 12.94 3.95 -1.98
CA LYS A 127 12.40 3.00 -1.00
C LYS A 127 13.13 3.09 0.34
N GLU A 128 14.44 3.23 0.29
CA GLU A 128 15.29 3.42 1.45
C GLU A 128 15.02 4.77 2.13
N HIS A 129 14.82 5.82 1.34
CA HIS A 129 14.44 7.14 1.85
C HIS A 129 13.10 7.12 2.61
N ILE A 130 12.09 6.45 2.06
CA ILE A 130 10.77 6.29 2.71
C ILE A 130 10.90 5.47 4.00
N LEU A 131 11.65 4.37 3.95
CA LEU A 131 11.87 3.51 5.12
C LEU A 131 12.53 4.30 6.25
N ASN A 132 13.60 5.04 5.98
CA ASN A 132 14.30 5.87 6.96
C ASN A 132 13.37 6.95 7.53
N PHE A 133 12.60 7.64 6.67
CA PHE A 133 11.61 8.61 7.12
C PHE A 133 10.61 7.99 8.12
N LEU A 134 10.10 6.78 7.84
CA LEU A 134 9.17 6.10 8.75
C LEU A 134 9.84 5.67 10.06
N LEU A 135 11.07 5.18 10.02
CA LEU A 135 11.81 4.82 11.23
C LEU A 135 12.03 6.02 12.17
N ASP A 136 12.24 7.20 11.59
CA ASP A 136 12.43 8.43 12.35
C ASP A 136 11.12 9.02 12.90
N ASN A 137 9.99 8.79 12.22
CA ASN A 137 8.72 9.47 12.51
C ASN A 137 7.59 8.55 12.98
N GLU A 138 7.76 7.22 12.90
CA GLU A 138 6.74 6.22 13.25
C GLU A 138 7.35 5.12 14.13
N PRO A 139 7.46 5.32 15.44
CA PRO A 139 8.11 4.36 16.36
C PRO A 139 7.45 2.98 16.39
N SER A 140 6.16 2.89 15.99
CA SER A 140 5.43 1.63 15.91
C SER A 140 5.74 0.82 14.64
N PHE A 141 6.41 1.42 13.64
CA PHE A 141 6.81 0.75 12.41
C PHE A 141 8.11 -0.05 12.62
N GLY A 142 7.97 -1.34 12.84
CA GLY A 142 9.09 -2.25 12.93
C GLY A 142 9.33 -3.04 11.64
N TYR A 143 10.60 -3.44 11.40
CA TYR A 143 10.95 -4.39 10.36
C TYR A 143 12.07 -5.31 10.81
N THR A 144 12.23 -6.42 10.10
CA THR A 144 13.33 -7.36 10.29
C THR A 144 14.26 -7.36 9.08
N ILE A 145 15.51 -7.77 9.30
CA ILE A 145 16.51 -7.91 8.25
C ILE A 145 16.79 -9.37 7.95
N THR A 146 17.15 -9.65 6.71
CA THR A 146 17.64 -10.96 6.28
C THR A 146 19.06 -11.20 6.81
N LYS A 147 19.54 -12.43 6.72
CA LYS A 147 20.96 -12.78 7.03
C LYS A 147 22.01 -11.98 6.23
N HIS A 148 21.61 -11.33 5.15
CA HIS A 148 22.47 -10.48 4.31
C HIS A 148 22.34 -8.98 4.61
N GLY A 149 21.66 -8.59 5.69
CA GLY A 149 21.49 -7.19 6.10
C GLY A 149 20.43 -6.39 5.34
N ASN A 150 19.68 -7.01 4.41
CA ASN A 150 18.61 -6.34 3.68
C ASN A 150 17.27 -6.47 4.42
N PRO A 151 16.36 -5.50 4.30
CA PRO A 151 14.98 -5.65 4.76
C PRO A 151 14.33 -6.91 4.18
N VAL A 152 13.52 -7.62 4.98
CA VAL A 152 12.78 -8.79 4.49
C VAL A 152 11.78 -8.39 3.40
N PRO A 153 11.45 -9.32 2.46
CA PRO A 153 10.44 -9.06 1.42
C PRO A 153 9.11 -8.62 2.03
N GLY A 154 8.54 -7.55 1.51
CA GLY A 154 7.30 -6.93 1.99
C GLY A 154 7.51 -5.71 2.89
N THR A 155 8.73 -5.46 3.40
CA THR A 155 9.00 -4.28 4.24
C THR A 155 8.71 -2.97 3.50
N TYR A 156 9.13 -2.84 2.26
CA TYR A 156 8.90 -1.63 1.47
C TYR A 156 7.43 -1.47 1.07
N ASP A 157 6.73 -2.58 0.79
CA ASP A 157 5.29 -2.56 0.46
C ASP A 157 4.46 -2.13 1.69
N ARG A 158 4.84 -2.57 2.91
CA ARG A 158 4.28 -2.07 4.17
C ARG A 158 4.56 -0.60 4.37
N ALA A 159 5.78 -0.15 4.09
CA ALA A 159 6.16 1.26 4.22
C ALA A 159 5.35 2.14 3.27
N ASP A 160 5.22 1.74 2.00
CA ASP A 160 4.44 2.48 1.01
C ASP A 160 2.94 2.51 1.39
N SER A 161 2.34 1.38 1.84
CA SER A 161 0.94 1.35 2.31
C SER A 161 0.70 2.22 3.55
N LEU A 162 1.68 2.33 4.46
CA LEU A 162 1.59 3.22 5.62
C LEU A 162 1.62 4.70 5.22
N ILE A 163 2.45 5.08 4.25
CA ILE A 163 2.45 6.45 3.69
C ILE A 163 1.09 6.76 3.06
N ILE A 164 0.50 5.82 2.32
CA ILE A 164 -0.82 5.97 1.70
C ILE A 164 -1.92 6.13 2.78
N ALA A 165 -1.90 5.31 3.83
CA ALA A 165 -2.87 5.41 4.93
C ALA A 165 -2.74 6.75 5.68
N LYS A 166 -1.52 7.20 5.98
CA LYS A 166 -1.28 8.52 6.61
C LYS A 166 -1.78 9.67 5.73
N ALA A 167 -1.52 9.62 4.42
CA ALA A 167 -2.07 10.60 3.49
C ALA A 167 -3.59 10.59 3.50
N GLY A 168 -4.21 9.42 3.57
CA GLY A 168 -5.65 9.26 3.71
C GLY A 168 -6.19 9.91 4.97
N VAL A 169 -5.54 9.76 6.12
CA VAL A 169 -5.92 10.43 7.38
C VAL A 169 -5.87 11.94 7.20
N LYS A 170 -4.80 12.51 6.61
CA LYS A 170 -4.69 13.96 6.34
C LYS A 170 -5.84 14.46 5.45
N CYS A 171 -6.11 13.76 4.34
CA CYS A 171 -7.22 14.11 3.46
C CYS A 171 -8.59 14.07 4.14
N GLN A 172 -8.81 13.20 5.12
CA GLN A 172 -10.07 13.16 5.88
C GLN A 172 -10.15 14.26 6.94
N GLN A 173 -9.03 14.67 7.52
CA GLN A 173 -8.96 15.79 8.47
C GLN A 173 -9.23 17.15 7.79
N GLU A 174 -8.77 17.35 6.55
CA GLU A 174 -9.00 18.58 5.77
C GLU A 174 -10.44 18.76 5.28
N LYS A 175 -11.25 17.69 5.26
CA LYS A 175 -12.66 17.72 4.84
C LYS A 175 -13.62 18.08 5.98
N LYS A 176 -13.15 18.14 7.23
CA LYS A 176 -13.92 18.49 8.42
C LYS A 176 -13.75 19.96 8.79
#